data_164af6e9fda98a1deaafd3a51b10c05b
#
_entry.id   164af6e9fda98a1deaafd3a51b10c05b
#
_cell.length_a   1.000
_cell.length_b   1.000
_cell.length_c   1.000
_cell.angle_alpha   90.00
_cell.angle_beta   90.00
_cell.angle_gamma   90.00
#
_symmetry.space_group_name_H-M   'P 1'
#
loop_
_entity.id
_entity.type
_entity.pdbx_description
1 polymer ?
#
loop_
_entity_poly.entity_id
_entity_poly.type
_entity_poly.pdbx_seq_one_letter_code
_entity_poly.pdbx_strand_id
1 'polypeptide(L)'
;IVVNILTPKSRRVLGLVAVAVCVAFSFLMLKGAWDYWANFANLPGTEGRWFPLGFEEKYRGKGWYEVNDIPHPAILGWMETVFNEGEEYEKIPRLLPYFVLPLSMALMLFRFLQAAWALWVGAADRLVASHEVEDEIQDAREQLRKKS
;
A
#
# COMPACT_ATOMS: atom_id res chain seq x y z
N ILE A 1 -15.86 15.64 16.18
CA ILE A 1 -16.93 16.57 16.66
C ILE A 1 -17.64 17.23 15.46
N VAL A 2 -16.92 17.83 14.51
CA VAL A 2 -17.55 18.54 13.35
C VAL A 2 -18.39 17.60 12.49
N VAL A 3 -17.97 16.37 12.27
CA VAL A 3 -18.66 15.37 11.42
C VAL A 3 -20.05 14.98 11.99
N ASN A 4 -20.24 15.08 13.30
CA ASN A 4 -21.52 14.72 13.94
C ASN A 4 -22.62 15.79 13.79
N ILE A 5 -22.23 17.01 13.39
CA ILE A 5 -23.18 18.14 13.16
C ILE A 5 -23.74 18.10 11.73
N LEU A 6 -23.09 17.39 10.82
CA LEU A 6 -23.46 17.30 9.41
C LEU A 6 -24.66 16.38 9.17
N THR A 7 -25.47 16.72 8.18
CA THR A 7 -26.54 15.83 7.71
C THR A 7 -25.96 14.52 7.16
N PRO A 8 -26.68 13.39 7.18
CA PRO A 8 -26.18 12.11 6.67
C PRO A 8 -25.67 12.20 5.22
N LYS A 9 -26.34 12.97 4.36
CA LYS A 9 -25.92 13.18 2.97
C LYS A 9 -24.58 13.93 2.88
N SER A 10 -24.44 15.02 3.63
CA SER A 10 -23.20 15.82 3.65
C SER A 10 -22.01 15.03 4.21
N ARG A 11 -22.27 14.19 5.22
CA ARG A 11 -21.26 13.30 5.80
C ARG A 11 -20.74 12.30 4.78
N ARG A 12 -21.65 11.67 4.02
CA ARG A 12 -21.30 10.73 2.95
C ARG A 12 -20.48 11.40 1.83
N VAL A 13 -20.90 12.58 1.38
CA VAL A 13 -20.16 13.33 0.35
C VAL A 13 -18.75 13.68 0.84
N LEU A 14 -18.63 14.19 2.07
CA LEU A 14 -17.31 14.50 2.66
C LEU A 14 -16.43 13.25 2.78
N GLY A 15 -17.01 12.11 3.17
CA GLY A 15 -16.32 10.83 3.23
C GLY A 15 -15.83 10.38 1.85
N LEU A 16 -16.65 10.52 0.81
CA LEU A 16 -16.26 10.19 -0.56
C LEU A 16 -15.14 11.09 -1.09
N VAL A 17 -15.19 12.39 -0.80
CA VAL A 17 -14.12 13.33 -1.16
C VAL A 17 -12.83 12.96 -0.43
N ALA A 18 -12.89 12.71 0.87
CA ALA A 18 -11.72 12.33 1.66
C ALA A 18 -11.07 11.04 1.14
N VAL A 19 -11.89 10.00 0.87
CA VAL A 19 -11.34 8.74 0.35
C VAL A 19 -10.80 8.88 -1.07
N ALA A 20 -11.40 9.73 -1.92
CA ALA A 20 -10.87 10.00 -3.25
C ALA A 20 -9.47 10.63 -3.19
N VAL A 21 -9.26 11.57 -2.27
CA VAL A 21 -7.93 12.17 -2.01
C VAL A 21 -6.95 11.11 -1.52
N CYS A 22 -7.36 10.23 -0.57
CA CYS A 22 -6.52 9.15 -0.07
C CYS A 22 -6.14 8.14 -1.18
N VAL A 23 -7.07 7.78 -2.04
CA VAL A 23 -6.84 6.89 -3.18
C VAL A 23 -5.84 7.53 -4.16
N ALA A 24 -6.05 8.80 -4.53
CA ALA A 24 -5.15 9.53 -5.42
C ALA A 24 -3.73 9.62 -4.84
N PHE A 25 -3.62 9.98 -3.56
CA PHE A 25 -2.32 10.03 -2.86
C PHE A 25 -1.63 8.68 -2.83
N SER A 26 -2.36 7.61 -2.44
CA SER A 26 -1.80 6.26 -2.38
C SER A 26 -1.36 5.74 -3.74
N PHE A 27 -2.10 6.08 -4.80
CA PHE A 27 -1.72 5.74 -6.17
C PHE A 27 -0.42 6.44 -6.59
N LEU A 28 -0.27 7.74 -6.29
CA LEU A 28 0.96 8.47 -6.56
C LEU A 28 2.15 7.91 -5.78
N MET A 29 1.93 7.54 -4.51
CA MET A 29 2.95 6.90 -3.69
C MET A 29 3.34 5.52 -4.23
N LEU A 30 2.37 4.72 -4.67
CA LEU A 30 2.63 3.42 -5.31
C LEU A 30 3.47 3.59 -6.58
N LYS A 31 3.12 4.59 -7.41
CA LYS A 31 3.89 4.90 -8.61
C LYS A 31 5.34 5.26 -8.29
N GLY A 32 5.57 6.14 -7.30
CA GLY A 32 6.92 6.50 -6.87
C GLY A 32 7.69 5.33 -6.26
N ALA A 33 7.02 4.51 -5.45
CA ALA A 33 7.60 3.30 -4.85
C ALA A 33 7.98 2.27 -5.92
N TRP A 34 7.14 2.11 -6.96
CA TRP A 34 7.45 1.27 -8.11
C TRP A 34 8.67 1.79 -8.87
N ASP A 35 8.69 3.06 -9.24
CA ASP A 35 9.79 3.68 -9.99
C ASP A 35 11.12 3.56 -9.25
N TYR A 36 11.09 3.67 -7.92
CA TYR A 36 12.27 3.46 -7.09
C TYR A 36 12.71 1.99 -7.06
N TRP A 37 11.79 1.06 -6.79
CA TRP A 37 12.08 -0.36 -6.64
C TRP A 37 12.42 -1.03 -7.98
N ALA A 38 11.76 -0.65 -9.07
CA ALA A 38 11.94 -1.23 -10.41
C ALA A 38 13.40 -1.20 -10.86
N ASN A 39 14.15 -0.17 -10.47
CA ASN A 39 15.58 -0.08 -10.77
C ASN A 39 16.40 -1.22 -10.16
N PHE A 40 15.99 -1.73 -8.99
CA PHE A 40 16.66 -2.84 -8.32
C PHE A 40 16.21 -4.21 -8.83
N ALA A 41 15.06 -4.28 -9.49
CA ALA A 41 14.49 -5.50 -10.04
C ALA A 41 14.70 -5.64 -11.55
N ASN A 42 15.52 -4.78 -12.18
CA ASN A 42 15.66 -4.71 -13.64
C ASN A 42 14.33 -4.57 -14.41
N LEU A 43 13.34 -3.98 -13.78
CA LEU A 43 12.04 -3.75 -14.38
C LEU A 43 11.92 -2.32 -14.88
N PRO A 44 11.07 -2.08 -15.89
CA PRO A 44 10.85 -0.73 -16.38
C PRO A 44 10.14 0.12 -15.33
N GLY A 45 10.63 1.32 -15.12
CA GLY A 45 9.92 2.36 -14.39
C GLY A 45 8.76 2.95 -15.21
N THR A 46 8.00 3.85 -14.61
CA THR A 46 6.89 4.51 -15.32
C THR A 46 7.37 5.61 -16.28
N GLU A 47 8.57 6.16 -16.07
CA GLU A 47 9.20 7.20 -16.91
C GLU A 47 8.28 8.40 -17.24
N GLY A 48 7.53 8.86 -16.24
CA GLY A 48 6.56 9.93 -16.41
C GLY A 48 5.20 9.49 -16.95
N ARG A 49 5.03 8.22 -17.30
CA ARG A 49 3.74 7.61 -17.65
C ARG A 49 2.99 7.15 -16.39
N TRP A 50 1.73 6.80 -16.55
CA TRP A 50 0.91 6.30 -15.44
C TRP A 50 1.22 4.84 -15.07
N PHE A 51 1.66 4.03 -16.05
CA PHE A 51 1.97 2.62 -15.89
C PHE A 51 3.33 2.28 -16.51
N PRO A 52 4.07 1.30 -15.95
CA PRO A 52 5.27 0.77 -16.58
C PRO A 52 4.91 0.04 -17.88
N LEU A 53 5.62 0.30 -18.95
CA LEU A 53 5.41 -0.32 -20.24
C LEU A 53 6.73 -0.86 -20.81
N GLY A 54 6.70 -2.16 -21.17
CA GLY A 54 7.80 -2.81 -21.86
C GLY A 54 9.01 -3.11 -20.98
N PHE A 55 9.93 -3.89 -21.53
CA PHE A 55 11.25 -4.11 -20.97
C PHE A 55 12.25 -3.39 -21.86
N GLU A 56 12.96 -2.41 -21.32
CA GLU A 56 14.02 -1.74 -22.04
C GLU A 56 15.38 -2.26 -21.54
N GLU A 57 16.27 -2.58 -22.48
CA GLU A 57 17.58 -3.14 -22.19
C GLU A 57 18.47 -2.23 -21.31
N LYS A 58 18.19 -0.91 -21.34
CA LYS A 58 18.88 0.07 -20.47
C LYS A 58 18.69 -0.16 -18.96
N TYR A 59 17.69 -0.94 -18.56
CA TYR A 59 17.44 -1.29 -17.14
C TYR A 59 18.26 -2.50 -16.70
N ARG A 60 18.77 -3.30 -17.65
CA ARG A 60 19.64 -4.42 -17.33
C ARG A 60 20.91 -3.93 -16.64
N GLY A 61 21.28 -4.60 -15.57
CA GLY A 61 22.52 -4.32 -14.83
C GLY A 61 22.49 -3.14 -13.86
N LYS A 62 21.36 -2.40 -13.73
CA LYS A 62 21.26 -1.27 -12.79
C LYS A 62 20.88 -1.63 -11.36
N GLY A 63 20.32 -2.79 -11.14
CA GLY A 63 19.62 -3.11 -9.91
C GLY A 63 20.32 -4.02 -8.93
N TRP A 64 21.39 -4.65 -9.34
CA TRP A 64 21.98 -5.77 -8.62
C TRP A 64 23.03 -5.31 -7.59
N TYR A 65 22.61 -4.37 -6.73
CA TYR A 65 23.46 -3.97 -5.62
C TYR A 65 23.16 -4.85 -4.41
N GLU A 66 24.18 -5.53 -3.95
CA GLU A 66 24.14 -6.29 -2.72
C GLU A 66 23.90 -5.38 -1.51
N VAL A 67 23.16 -5.90 -0.55
CA VAL A 67 22.81 -5.19 0.69
C VAL A 67 23.42 -5.92 1.87
N ASN A 68 24.40 -5.33 2.53
CA ASN A 68 25.03 -5.86 3.72
C ASN A 68 25.91 -7.12 3.47
N ASP A 69 26.59 -7.56 4.52
CA ASP A 69 27.40 -8.79 4.53
C ASP A 69 26.58 -10.04 4.88
N ILE A 70 25.30 -10.04 4.54
CA ILE A 70 24.40 -11.16 4.78
C ILE A 70 24.49 -12.11 3.58
N PRO A 71 24.91 -13.37 3.77
CA PRO A 71 24.99 -14.33 2.67
C PRO A 71 23.60 -14.61 2.08
N HIS A 72 23.57 -14.85 0.77
CA HIS A 72 22.31 -15.15 0.07
C HIS A 72 21.78 -16.53 0.53
N PRO A 73 20.54 -16.61 1.05
CA PRO A 73 19.98 -17.89 1.49
C PRO A 73 19.68 -18.81 0.30
N ALA A 74 20.05 -20.09 0.41
CA ALA A 74 19.85 -21.07 -0.66
C ALA A 74 18.38 -21.22 -1.14
N ILE A 75 17.40 -20.95 -0.26
CA ILE A 75 15.98 -20.97 -0.62
C ILE A 75 15.61 -19.90 -1.66
N LEU A 76 16.42 -18.87 -1.82
CA LEU A 76 16.23 -17.79 -2.78
C LEU A 76 17.06 -17.99 -4.06
N GLY A 77 17.79 -19.10 -4.20
CA GLY A 77 18.61 -19.39 -5.37
C GLY A 77 17.87 -19.37 -6.72
N TRP A 78 16.55 -19.58 -6.71
CA TRP A 78 15.72 -19.40 -7.91
C TRP A 78 15.76 -17.97 -8.48
N MET A 79 16.07 -16.99 -7.64
CA MET A 79 16.17 -15.58 -8.04
C MET A 79 17.39 -15.33 -8.94
N GLU A 80 18.45 -16.09 -8.77
CA GLU A 80 19.67 -16.03 -9.59
C GLU A 80 19.34 -16.28 -11.05
N THR A 81 18.52 -17.29 -11.32
CA THR A 81 18.09 -17.62 -12.68
C THR A 81 17.12 -16.58 -13.26
N VAL A 82 16.20 -16.07 -12.44
CA VAL A 82 15.13 -15.17 -12.92
C VAL A 82 15.59 -13.72 -13.05
N PHE A 83 16.41 -13.26 -12.11
CA PHE A 83 16.77 -11.85 -11.99
C PHE A 83 18.24 -11.56 -12.25
N ASN A 84 19.11 -12.56 -12.22
CA ASN A 84 20.56 -12.39 -12.35
C ASN A 84 21.19 -13.25 -13.46
N GLU A 85 20.43 -13.67 -14.46
CA GLU A 85 20.90 -14.43 -15.63
C GLU A 85 21.65 -15.75 -15.27
N GLY A 86 21.43 -16.28 -14.04
CA GLY A 86 22.06 -17.50 -13.53
C GLY A 86 23.38 -17.28 -12.76
N GLU A 87 23.80 -16.04 -12.60
CA GLU A 87 24.95 -15.69 -11.76
C GLU A 87 24.57 -15.79 -10.28
N GLU A 88 25.46 -16.37 -9.47
CA GLU A 88 25.24 -16.53 -8.03
C GLU A 88 25.25 -15.18 -7.29
N TYR A 89 24.36 -15.04 -6.31
CA TYR A 89 24.39 -13.93 -5.38
C TYR A 89 25.25 -14.26 -4.16
N GLU A 90 26.33 -13.57 -3.96
CA GLU A 90 27.11 -13.68 -2.72
C GLU A 90 26.36 -13.13 -1.51
N LYS A 91 25.57 -12.05 -1.73
CA LYS A 91 24.85 -11.31 -0.69
C LYS A 91 23.42 -11.07 -1.10
N ILE A 92 22.55 -10.72 -0.14
CA ILE A 92 21.13 -10.40 -0.40
C ILE A 92 21.02 -9.14 -1.26
N PRO A 93 20.42 -9.23 -2.45
CA PRO A 93 20.24 -8.07 -3.34
C PRO A 93 19.19 -7.09 -2.78
N ARG A 94 19.38 -5.82 -3.05
CA ARG A 94 18.51 -4.72 -2.58
C ARG A 94 17.06 -4.84 -3.03
N LEU A 95 16.82 -5.54 -4.11
CA LEU A 95 15.47 -5.79 -4.60
C LEU A 95 14.56 -6.43 -3.53
N LEU A 96 15.09 -7.28 -2.64
CA LEU A 96 14.32 -7.94 -1.59
C LEU A 96 13.86 -6.97 -0.49
N PRO A 97 14.74 -6.27 0.24
CA PRO A 97 14.31 -5.38 1.30
C PRO A 97 13.49 -4.20 0.77
N TYR A 98 13.80 -3.71 -0.42
CA TYR A 98 13.06 -2.57 -0.98
C TYR A 98 11.72 -2.93 -1.62
N PHE A 99 11.45 -4.22 -1.85
CA PHE A 99 10.12 -4.68 -2.29
C PHE A 99 9.00 -4.32 -1.30
N VAL A 100 9.34 -4.13 -0.03
CA VAL A 100 8.38 -3.67 0.97
C VAL A 100 7.72 -2.34 0.59
N LEU A 101 8.42 -1.47 -0.14
CA LEU A 101 7.90 -0.15 -0.54
C LEU A 101 6.68 -0.27 -1.49
N PRO A 102 6.81 -0.87 -2.69
CA PRO A 102 5.66 -1.01 -3.58
C PRO A 102 4.59 -1.93 -2.98
N LEU A 103 4.96 -2.96 -2.21
CA LEU A 103 4.00 -3.84 -1.55
C LEU A 103 3.14 -3.09 -0.53
N SER A 104 3.76 -2.31 0.37
CA SER A 104 3.03 -1.56 1.39
C SER A 104 2.12 -0.49 0.76
N MET A 105 2.59 0.20 -0.27
CA MET A 105 1.77 1.19 -0.98
C MET A 105 0.61 0.54 -1.75
N ALA A 106 0.82 -0.63 -2.33
CA ALA A 106 -0.25 -1.40 -2.98
C ALA A 106 -1.32 -1.86 -1.98
N LEU A 107 -0.90 -2.35 -0.81
CA LEU A 107 -1.81 -2.74 0.27
C LEU A 107 -2.60 -1.53 0.81
N MET A 108 -1.93 -0.39 0.98
CA MET A 108 -2.59 0.85 1.40
C MET A 108 -3.62 1.31 0.37
N LEU A 109 -3.27 1.33 -0.91
CA LEU A 109 -4.19 1.66 -1.99
C LEU A 109 -5.40 0.72 -2.01
N PHE A 110 -5.15 -0.59 -1.88
CA PHE A 110 -6.22 -1.59 -1.82
C PHE A 110 -7.19 -1.34 -0.66
N ARG A 111 -6.69 -0.97 0.52
CA ARG A 111 -7.52 -0.62 1.67
C ARG A 111 -8.37 0.63 1.43
N PHE A 112 -7.82 1.66 0.81
CA PHE A 112 -8.61 2.85 0.47
C PHE A 112 -9.63 2.57 -0.62
N LEU A 113 -9.35 1.69 -1.58
CA LEU A 113 -10.33 1.25 -2.57
C LEU A 113 -11.48 0.46 -1.92
N GLN A 114 -11.19 -0.41 -0.95
CA GLN A 114 -12.21 -1.10 -0.16
C GLN A 114 -13.09 -0.11 0.62
N ALA A 115 -12.48 0.89 1.27
CA ALA A 115 -13.21 1.93 1.98
C ALA A 115 -14.06 2.80 1.03
N ALA A 116 -13.53 3.14 -0.14
CA ALA A 116 -14.27 3.86 -1.19
C ALA A 116 -15.51 3.08 -1.63
N TRP A 117 -15.34 1.78 -1.87
CA TRP A 117 -16.44 0.90 -2.24
C TRP A 117 -17.51 0.82 -1.14
N ALA A 118 -17.09 0.62 0.12
CA ALA A 118 -18.02 0.55 1.26
C ALA A 118 -18.83 1.84 1.44
N LEU A 119 -18.21 3.01 1.28
CA LEU A 119 -18.90 4.30 1.27
C LEU A 119 -19.84 4.46 0.07
N TRP A 120 -19.39 3.99 -1.11
CA TRP A 120 -20.20 4.09 -2.34
C TRP A 120 -21.48 3.28 -2.25
N VAL A 121 -21.41 2.04 -1.79
CA VAL A 121 -22.59 1.17 -1.64
C VAL A 121 -23.42 1.51 -0.39
N GLY A 122 -22.94 2.41 0.48
CA GLY A 122 -23.62 2.79 1.72
C GLY A 122 -23.50 1.79 2.85
N ALA A 123 -22.52 0.87 2.75
CA ALA A 123 -22.21 -0.09 3.82
C ALA A 123 -21.42 0.56 4.98
N ALA A 124 -20.84 1.73 4.76
CA ALA A 124 -20.15 2.51 5.77
C ALA A 124 -20.55 3.99 5.66
N ASP A 125 -20.72 4.64 6.79
CA ASP A 125 -21.03 6.08 6.88
C ASP A 125 -19.77 6.94 7.04
N ARG A 126 -18.63 6.33 7.37
CA ARG A 126 -17.36 7.00 7.69
C ARG A 126 -16.18 6.25 7.09
N LEU A 127 -15.10 6.99 6.78
CA LEU A 127 -13.84 6.42 6.27
C LEU A 127 -13.13 5.54 7.32
N VAL A 128 -13.21 5.93 8.58
CA VAL A 128 -12.68 5.18 9.72
C VAL A 128 -13.88 4.73 10.54
N ALA A 129 -14.22 3.47 10.43
CA ALA A 129 -15.12 2.82 11.36
C ALA A 129 -14.35 2.54 12.65
N SER A 130 -14.49 3.44 13.63
CA SER A 130 -13.97 3.17 14.97
C SER A 130 -14.96 2.26 15.70
N HIS A 131 -15.14 1.03 15.20
CA HIS A 131 -15.99 0.04 15.88
C HIS A 131 -15.57 -0.16 17.34
N GLU A 132 -14.26 -0.16 17.60
CA GLU A 132 -13.73 -0.29 18.96
C GLU A 132 -14.24 0.81 19.89
N VAL A 133 -14.24 2.08 19.45
CA VAL A 133 -14.72 3.22 20.28
C VAL A 133 -16.24 3.22 20.40
N GLU A 134 -16.98 2.79 19.38
CA GLU A 134 -18.44 2.69 19.43
C GLU A 134 -18.87 1.54 20.35
N ASP A 135 -18.17 0.41 20.30
CA ASP A 135 -18.42 -0.74 21.17
C ASP A 135 -18.07 -0.41 22.62
N GLU A 136 -16.95 0.25 22.90
CA GLU A 136 -16.61 0.74 24.24
C GLU A 136 -17.63 1.73 24.82
N ILE A 137 -18.14 2.64 23.97
CA ILE A 137 -19.18 3.61 24.38
C ILE A 137 -20.51 2.90 24.64
N GLN A 138 -20.87 1.88 23.87
CA GLN A 138 -22.08 1.09 24.10
C GLN A 138 -21.97 0.28 25.38
N ASP A 139 -20.85 -0.38 25.59
CA ASP A 139 -20.60 -1.15 26.82
C ASP A 139 -20.62 -0.25 28.07
N ALA A 140 -20.01 0.93 27.99
CA ALA A 140 -20.05 1.89 29.08
C ALA A 140 -21.47 2.39 29.36
N ARG A 141 -22.30 2.65 28.33
CA ARG A 141 -23.71 3.02 28.50
C ARG A 141 -24.56 1.92 29.11
N GLU A 142 -24.34 0.66 28.71
CA GLU A 142 -25.03 -0.49 29.29
C GLU A 142 -24.66 -0.70 30.76
N GLN A 143 -23.39 -0.51 31.13
CA GLN A 143 -22.96 -0.61 32.52
C GLN A 143 -23.57 0.48 33.40
N LEU A 144 -23.70 1.71 32.92
CA LEU A 144 -24.36 2.78 33.62
C LEU A 144 -25.86 2.52 33.81
N ARG A 145 -26.52 1.97 32.78
CA ARG A 145 -27.94 1.61 32.83
C ARG A 145 -28.23 0.46 33.80
N LYS A 146 -27.29 -0.47 33.99
CA LYS A 146 -27.44 -1.59 34.97
C LYS A 146 -27.21 -1.14 36.42
N LYS A 147 -26.57 0.01 36.64
CA LYS A 147 -26.30 0.57 37.98
C LYS A 147 -27.35 1.58 38.45
N SER A 148 -28.24 2.01 37.59
CA SER A 148 -29.36 2.89 37.87
C SER A 148 -30.65 2.10 38.08
#